data_085afc5a407a471c62d8a308d40fcfe0
#
_entry.id   085afc5a407a471c62d8a308d40fcfe0
#
_cell.length_a   1.000
_cell.length_b   1.000
_cell.length_c   1.000
_cell.angle_alpha   90.00
_cell.angle_beta   90.00
_cell.angle_gamma   90.00
#
_symmetry.space_group_name_H-M   'P 1'
#
loop_
_entity.id
_entity.type
_entity.pdbx_description
1 polymer ?
#
loop_
_entity_poly.entity_id
_entity_poly.type
_entity_poly.pdbx_seq_one_letter_code
_entity_poly.pdbx_strand_id
1 'polypeptide(L)'
;MRVDHGDDDAVGRLFERVHEDTGRLDLLVNNAAAISDGLVGKTPFWQRPRELADVLDVGLRSSYIASWHAAPLLTARPRALIVFTSSPGSVCYMHGPAYGAQKAGVDKMAADMSVDFRGTGVSTVSVWMGILLTEKLRSAFGENHDALAAFAPQTETPEFTGHVIDAMFGDPELDTLSGRTLISAELAVRYGITDSDGHSPPSHRDMLGAPREPSDVIVR
;
A
#
# COMPACT_ATOMS: atom_id res chain seq x y z
N MET A 1 17.33 -0.61 -10.61
CA MET A 1 17.19 -1.93 -11.28
C MET A 1 15.75 -2.10 -11.76
N ARG A 2 15.51 -2.63 -12.97
CA ARG A 2 14.16 -3.01 -13.41
C ARG A 2 13.87 -4.43 -12.95
N VAL A 3 12.73 -4.66 -12.30
CA VAL A 3 12.33 -5.95 -11.73
C VAL A 3 10.89 -6.25 -12.17
N ASP A 4 10.66 -7.48 -12.60
CA ASP A 4 9.30 -8.01 -12.80
C ASP A 4 8.85 -8.64 -11.48
N HIS A 5 7.83 -8.09 -10.87
CA HIS A 5 7.29 -8.59 -9.62
C HIS A 5 6.46 -9.88 -9.77
N GLY A 6 6.17 -10.31 -11.00
CA GLY A 6 5.61 -11.63 -11.30
C GLY A 6 6.65 -12.74 -11.34
N ASP A 7 7.94 -12.40 -11.34
CA ASP A 7 9.08 -13.33 -11.34
C ASP A 7 9.75 -13.34 -9.95
N ASP A 8 9.52 -14.40 -9.18
CA ASP A 8 10.06 -14.57 -7.82
C ASP A 8 11.58 -14.52 -7.77
N ASP A 9 12.25 -15.11 -8.78
CA ASP A 9 13.70 -15.13 -8.86
C ASP A 9 14.25 -13.73 -9.16
N ALA A 10 13.54 -12.93 -9.97
CA ALA A 10 13.90 -11.53 -10.21
C ALA A 10 13.76 -10.69 -8.94
N VAL A 11 12.73 -10.94 -8.14
CA VAL A 11 12.56 -10.32 -6.82
C VAL A 11 13.67 -10.77 -5.87
N GLY A 12 14.02 -12.06 -5.84
CA GLY A 12 15.14 -12.58 -5.04
C GLY A 12 16.45 -11.86 -5.38
N ARG A 13 16.80 -11.78 -6.66
CA ARG A 13 18.00 -11.06 -7.14
C ARG A 13 18.02 -9.58 -6.77
N LEU A 14 16.85 -8.92 -6.65
CA LEU A 14 16.77 -7.55 -6.16
C LEU A 14 17.31 -7.46 -4.73
N PHE A 15 16.85 -8.34 -3.82
CA PHE A 15 17.27 -8.30 -2.41
C PHE A 15 18.71 -8.78 -2.21
N GLU A 16 19.19 -9.72 -3.02
CA GLU A 16 20.63 -10.06 -3.08
C GLU A 16 21.46 -8.81 -3.44
N ARG A 17 21.02 -8.06 -4.45
CA ARG A 17 21.68 -6.81 -4.85
C ARG A 17 21.63 -5.75 -3.76
N VAL A 18 20.52 -5.58 -3.06
CA VAL A 18 20.40 -4.66 -1.91
C VAL A 18 21.38 -5.09 -0.81
N HIS A 19 21.50 -6.38 -0.54
CA HIS A 19 22.47 -6.90 0.42
C HIS A 19 23.91 -6.60 0.02
N GLU A 20 24.27 -6.83 -1.24
CA GLU A 20 25.62 -6.57 -1.76
C GLU A 20 25.98 -5.08 -1.71
N ASP A 21 25.05 -4.19 -2.11
CA ASP A 21 25.33 -2.77 -2.25
C ASP A 21 25.33 -2.03 -0.91
N THR A 22 24.46 -2.43 0.03
CA THR A 22 24.20 -1.67 1.27
C THR A 22 24.38 -2.49 2.55
N GLY A 23 24.23 -3.83 2.47
CA GLY A 23 24.23 -4.72 3.62
C GLY A 23 23.04 -4.52 4.57
N ARG A 24 22.08 -3.66 4.22
CA ARG A 24 20.97 -3.28 5.12
C ARG A 24 19.70 -2.90 4.35
N LEU A 25 18.57 -3.05 5.02
CA LEU A 25 17.29 -2.51 4.60
C LEU A 25 16.54 -2.04 5.84
N ASP A 26 16.05 -0.81 5.85
CA ASP A 26 15.34 -0.22 6.99
C ASP A 26 13.84 -0.05 6.69
N LEU A 27 13.49 0.11 5.41
CA LEU A 27 12.11 0.32 4.95
C LEU A 27 11.86 -0.46 3.66
N LEU A 28 10.79 -1.25 3.65
CA LEU A 28 10.22 -1.88 2.46
C LEU A 28 8.83 -1.31 2.20
N VAL A 29 8.59 -0.79 1.00
CA VAL A 29 7.25 -0.37 0.56
C VAL A 29 6.76 -1.30 -0.54
N ASN A 30 5.79 -2.13 -0.23
CA ASN A 30 5.10 -3.01 -1.17
C ASN A 30 4.02 -2.21 -1.89
N ASN A 31 4.36 -1.63 -3.04
CA ASN A 31 3.46 -0.77 -3.83
C ASN A 31 3.16 -1.33 -5.23
N ALA A 32 3.95 -2.26 -5.74
CA ALA A 32 3.75 -2.84 -7.06
C ALA A 32 2.39 -3.54 -7.17
N ALA A 33 1.62 -3.22 -8.21
CA ALA A 33 0.34 -3.88 -8.49
C ALA A 33 0.04 -3.86 -9.99
N ALA A 34 -0.52 -4.95 -10.52
CA ALA A 34 -0.99 -5.05 -11.89
C ALA A 34 -2.34 -4.35 -12.05
N ILE A 35 -2.31 -3.05 -12.34
CA ILE A 35 -3.51 -2.22 -12.53
C ILE A 35 -3.85 -2.16 -14.02
N SER A 36 -4.78 -3.03 -14.44
CA SER A 36 -5.29 -3.08 -15.82
C SER A 36 -6.29 -1.95 -16.10
N ASP A 37 -6.35 -1.52 -17.37
CA ASP A 37 -7.33 -0.52 -17.83
C ASP A 37 -8.79 -1.00 -17.72
N GLY A 38 -9.02 -2.31 -17.78
CA GLY A 38 -10.33 -2.93 -17.56
C GLY A 38 -10.83 -2.96 -16.11
N LEU A 39 -10.04 -2.43 -15.16
CA LEU A 39 -10.37 -2.47 -13.74
C LEU A 39 -11.62 -1.65 -13.39
N VAL A 40 -11.83 -0.52 -14.07
CA VAL A 40 -12.97 0.37 -13.85
C VAL A 40 -14.10 0.03 -14.82
N GLY A 41 -15.33 -0.09 -14.32
CA GLY A 41 -16.51 -0.35 -15.17
C GLY A 41 -17.67 -0.95 -14.39
N LYS A 42 -18.86 -0.97 -15.03
CA LYS A 42 -20.13 -1.47 -14.44
C LYS A 42 -20.44 -2.93 -14.82
N THR A 43 -19.63 -3.52 -15.72
CA THR A 43 -19.84 -4.91 -16.17
C THR A 43 -19.57 -5.87 -15.01
N PRO A 44 -20.42 -6.91 -14.78
CA PRO A 44 -20.18 -7.94 -13.77
C PRO A 44 -18.84 -8.65 -14.00
N PHE A 45 -18.19 -9.12 -12.91
CA PHE A 45 -16.83 -9.66 -12.98
C PHE A 45 -16.69 -10.85 -13.94
N TRP A 46 -17.71 -11.71 -14.05
CA TRP A 46 -17.72 -12.89 -14.93
C TRP A 46 -17.85 -12.56 -16.44
N GLN A 47 -18.03 -11.28 -16.78
CA GLN A 47 -18.06 -10.76 -18.15
C GLN A 47 -16.88 -9.84 -18.44
N ARG A 48 -15.98 -9.64 -17.47
CA ARG A 48 -14.74 -8.84 -17.61
C ARG A 48 -13.57 -9.75 -18.04
N PRO A 49 -12.50 -9.18 -18.56
CA PRO A 49 -11.26 -9.91 -18.84
C PRO A 49 -10.76 -10.64 -17.57
N ARG A 50 -10.40 -11.92 -17.71
CA ARG A 50 -9.88 -12.72 -16.59
C ARG A 50 -8.52 -12.22 -16.09
N GLU A 51 -7.80 -11.49 -16.93
CA GLU A 51 -6.49 -10.85 -16.65
C GLU A 51 -6.60 -9.81 -15.52
N LEU A 52 -7.81 -9.40 -15.12
CA LEU A 52 -8.01 -8.62 -13.89
C LEU A 52 -7.60 -9.40 -12.64
N ALA A 53 -7.46 -10.72 -12.72
CA ALA A 53 -6.92 -11.54 -11.63
C ALA A 53 -5.41 -11.35 -11.43
N ASP A 54 -4.67 -10.81 -12.42
CA ASP A 54 -3.22 -10.60 -12.34
C ASP A 54 -2.82 -9.69 -11.16
N VAL A 55 -3.75 -8.88 -10.66
CA VAL A 55 -3.56 -8.08 -9.44
C VAL A 55 -3.34 -8.95 -8.19
N LEU A 56 -3.78 -10.23 -8.22
CA LEU A 56 -3.50 -11.19 -7.14
C LEU A 56 -2.06 -11.71 -7.21
N ASP A 57 -1.50 -11.83 -8.39
CA ASP A 57 -0.11 -12.22 -8.60
C ASP A 57 0.82 -11.04 -8.32
N VAL A 58 0.62 -9.92 -9.03
CA VAL A 58 1.39 -8.68 -8.82
C VAL A 58 0.56 -7.70 -8.02
N GLY A 59 0.75 -7.70 -6.72
CA GLY A 59 0.01 -6.87 -5.76
C GLY A 59 -0.25 -7.61 -4.43
N LEU A 60 -0.66 -8.88 -4.48
CA LEU A 60 -0.83 -9.68 -3.28
C LEU A 60 0.33 -10.66 -3.09
N ARG A 61 0.45 -11.65 -4.00
CA ARG A 61 1.50 -12.68 -3.90
C ARG A 61 2.90 -12.06 -3.94
N SER A 62 3.15 -11.14 -4.86
CA SER A 62 4.45 -10.47 -4.99
C SER A 62 4.84 -9.68 -3.73
N SER A 63 3.87 -9.10 -3.02
CA SER A 63 4.11 -8.40 -1.75
C SER A 63 4.57 -9.36 -0.65
N TYR A 64 4.01 -10.59 -0.61
CA TYR A 64 4.48 -11.63 0.28
C TYR A 64 5.92 -12.05 -0.06
N ILE A 65 6.21 -12.33 -1.33
CA ILE A 65 7.53 -12.76 -1.80
C ILE A 65 8.60 -11.69 -1.51
N ALA A 66 8.29 -10.41 -1.80
CA ALA A 66 9.20 -9.32 -1.50
C ALA A 66 9.48 -9.20 0.01
N SER A 67 8.44 -9.31 0.84
CA SER A 67 8.60 -9.28 2.30
C SER A 67 9.40 -10.46 2.82
N TRP A 68 9.21 -11.67 2.24
CA TRP A 68 9.96 -12.86 2.58
C TRP A 68 11.47 -12.70 2.31
N HIS A 69 11.84 -12.20 1.13
CA HIS A 69 13.24 -11.94 0.78
C HIS A 69 13.86 -10.79 1.60
N ALA A 70 13.07 -9.78 1.94
CA ALA A 70 13.51 -8.63 2.73
C ALA A 70 13.71 -8.96 4.22
N ALA A 71 12.99 -9.94 4.76
CA ALA A 71 12.94 -10.24 6.19
C ALA A 71 14.32 -10.40 6.85
N PRO A 72 15.32 -11.10 6.27
CA PRO A 72 16.64 -11.21 6.88
C PRO A 72 17.37 -9.85 7.02
N LEU A 73 17.20 -8.95 6.04
CA LEU A 73 17.81 -7.62 6.06
C LEU A 73 17.12 -6.70 7.08
N LEU A 74 15.79 -6.79 7.17
CA LEU A 74 14.97 -5.99 8.09
C LEU A 74 15.19 -6.42 9.54
N THR A 75 15.18 -7.74 9.83
CA THR A 75 15.37 -8.25 11.19
C THR A 75 16.78 -8.03 11.75
N ALA A 76 17.76 -7.77 10.90
CA ALA A 76 19.10 -7.35 11.32
C ALA A 76 19.14 -5.89 11.82
N ARG A 77 18.02 -5.15 11.73
CA ARG A 77 17.94 -3.75 12.15
C ARG A 77 17.25 -3.63 13.52
N PRO A 78 17.70 -2.70 14.38
CA PRO A 78 17.00 -2.41 15.66
C PRO A 78 15.64 -1.76 15.42
N ARG A 79 15.41 -1.20 14.22
CA ARG A 79 14.17 -0.57 13.78
C ARG A 79 14.04 -0.74 12.26
N ALA A 80 12.92 -1.29 11.82
CA ALA A 80 12.58 -1.43 10.42
C ALA A 80 11.06 -1.37 10.23
N LEU A 81 10.62 -1.12 8.98
CA LEU A 81 9.22 -0.99 8.64
C LEU A 81 8.92 -1.67 7.30
N ILE A 82 7.86 -2.47 7.26
CA ILE A 82 7.22 -2.93 6.01
C ILE A 82 5.89 -2.18 5.86
N VAL A 83 5.70 -1.53 4.73
CA VAL A 83 4.44 -0.87 4.36
C VAL A 83 3.82 -1.58 3.17
N PHE A 84 2.52 -1.83 3.25
CA PHE A 84 1.70 -2.26 2.13
C PHE A 84 0.81 -1.10 1.71
N THR A 85 0.83 -0.70 0.44
CA THR A 85 -0.11 0.29 -0.06
C THR A 85 -1.44 -0.38 -0.39
N SER A 86 -2.50 0.13 0.22
CA SER A 86 -3.84 -0.43 0.16
C SER A 86 -4.90 0.64 -0.13
N SER A 87 -6.17 0.30 -0.01
CA SER A 87 -7.27 1.22 -0.24
C SER A 87 -8.56 0.74 0.43
N PRO A 88 -9.61 1.58 0.54
CA PRO A 88 -10.93 1.18 1.00
C PRO A 88 -11.56 0.03 0.22
N GLY A 89 -11.03 -0.33 -0.95
CA GLY A 89 -11.43 -1.53 -1.71
C GLY A 89 -11.34 -2.83 -0.92
N SER A 90 -10.62 -2.86 0.21
CA SER A 90 -10.60 -4.02 1.12
C SER A 90 -11.90 -4.21 1.90
N VAL A 91 -12.75 -3.20 2.01
CA VAL A 91 -14.01 -3.24 2.78
C VAL A 91 -15.24 -2.86 1.96
N CYS A 92 -15.12 -1.98 0.95
CA CYS A 92 -16.20 -1.61 0.06
C CYS A 92 -16.03 -2.27 -1.32
N TYR A 93 -17.12 -2.34 -2.10
CA TYR A 93 -17.03 -2.77 -3.50
C TYR A 93 -16.34 -1.70 -4.34
N MET A 94 -15.07 -1.92 -4.67
CA MET A 94 -14.26 -1.04 -5.50
C MET A 94 -13.54 -1.89 -6.56
N HIS A 95 -13.69 -1.54 -7.83
CA HIS A 95 -13.00 -2.14 -8.98
C HIS A 95 -13.22 -3.65 -9.21
N GLY A 96 -14.04 -4.31 -8.39
CA GLY A 96 -14.38 -5.73 -8.54
C GLY A 96 -13.67 -6.65 -7.54
N PRO A 97 -14.04 -7.96 -7.55
CA PRO A 97 -13.66 -8.89 -6.48
C PRO A 97 -12.15 -9.18 -6.41
N ALA A 98 -11.43 -9.24 -7.55
CA ALA A 98 -9.98 -9.48 -7.52
C ALA A 98 -9.22 -8.34 -6.84
N TYR A 99 -9.58 -7.09 -7.16
CA TYR A 99 -8.99 -5.92 -6.53
C TYR A 99 -9.32 -5.87 -5.02
N GLY A 100 -10.60 -6.09 -4.67
CA GLY A 100 -11.00 -6.14 -3.27
C GLY A 100 -10.26 -7.23 -2.47
N ALA A 101 -10.11 -8.41 -3.06
CA ALA A 101 -9.35 -9.51 -2.45
C ALA A 101 -7.86 -9.15 -2.27
N GLN A 102 -7.24 -8.51 -3.27
CA GLN A 102 -5.86 -8.04 -3.19
C GLN A 102 -5.69 -7.04 -2.04
N LYS A 103 -6.57 -6.03 -1.94
CA LYS A 103 -6.48 -5.01 -0.89
C LYS A 103 -6.76 -5.58 0.51
N ALA A 104 -7.79 -6.43 0.65
CA ALA A 104 -8.06 -7.12 1.91
C ALA A 104 -6.92 -8.07 2.30
N GLY A 105 -6.28 -8.71 1.32
CA GLY A 105 -5.15 -9.61 1.54
C GLY A 105 -3.92 -8.89 2.07
N VAL A 106 -3.54 -7.73 1.53
CA VAL A 106 -2.38 -6.98 2.03
C VAL A 106 -2.65 -6.35 3.40
N ASP A 107 -3.90 -5.93 3.69
CA ASP A 107 -4.28 -5.49 5.03
C ASP A 107 -4.10 -6.63 6.04
N LYS A 108 -4.55 -7.84 5.67
CA LYS A 108 -4.37 -9.03 6.51
C LYS A 108 -2.90 -9.45 6.66
N MET A 109 -2.09 -9.34 5.59
CA MET A 109 -0.65 -9.61 5.68
C MET A 109 0.05 -8.67 6.66
N ALA A 110 -0.28 -7.38 6.68
CA ALA A 110 0.28 -6.45 7.64
C ALA A 110 0.01 -6.91 9.08
N ALA A 111 -1.23 -7.33 9.37
CA ALA A 111 -1.61 -7.82 10.69
C ALA A 111 -0.88 -9.12 11.06
N ASP A 112 -0.83 -10.11 10.16
CA ASP A 112 -0.24 -11.42 10.46
C ASP A 112 1.29 -11.35 10.56
N MET A 113 1.96 -10.63 9.66
CA MET A 113 3.40 -10.44 9.72
C MET A 113 3.83 -9.69 10.98
N SER A 114 2.99 -8.79 11.52
CA SER A 114 3.28 -8.12 12.80
C SER A 114 3.41 -9.12 13.96
N VAL A 115 2.68 -10.23 13.90
CA VAL A 115 2.75 -11.30 14.92
C VAL A 115 4.09 -12.04 14.82
N ASP A 116 4.54 -12.35 13.59
CA ASP A 116 5.79 -13.07 13.37
C ASP A 116 7.03 -12.20 13.66
N PHE A 117 6.94 -10.89 13.43
CA PHE A 117 8.02 -9.94 13.72
C PHE A 117 8.08 -9.44 15.16
N ARG A 118 7.25 -9.95 16.08
CA ARG A 118 7.30 -9.55 17.50
C ARG A 118 8.69 -9.74 18.09
N GLY A 119 9.22 -8.69 18.69
CA GLY A 119 10.54 -8.70 19.34
C GLY A 119 11.73 -8.56 18.39
N THR A 120 11.52 -8.35 17.08
CA THR A 120 12.61 -8.16 16.10
C THR A 120 12.92 -6.69 15.81
N GLY A 121 12.10 -5.75 16.26
CA GLY A 121 12.20 -4.33 15.88
C GLY A 121 11.58 -4.01 14.51
N VAL A 122 11.00 -4.97 13.81
CA VAL A 122 10.30 -4.77 12.53
C VAL A 122 8.81 -4.52 12.80
N SER A 123 8.32 -3.39 12.33
CA SER A 123 6.88 -3.07 12.28
C SER A 123 6.32 -3.32 10.88
N THR A 124 5.04 -3.69 10.80
CA THR A 124 4.34 -3.91 9.53
C THR A 124 3.04 -3.14 9.54
N VAL A 125 2.76 -2.38 8.48
CA VAL A 125 1.57 -1.51 8.42
C VAL A 125 0.97 -1.57 7.02
N SER A 126 -0.36 -1.60 6.93
CA SER A 126 -1.07 -1.31 5.68
C SER A 126 -1.53 0.14 5.68
N VAL A 127 -1.28 0.87 4.59
CA VAL A 127 -1.68 2.26 4.43
C VAL A 127 -2.69 2.38 3.29
N TRP A 128 -3.91 2.79 3.63
CA TRP A 128 -4.91 3.16 2.64
C TRP A 128 -4.59 4.55 2.09
N MET A 129 -4.25 4.58 0.83
CA MET A 129 -4.10 5.82 0.07
C MET A 129 -5.46 6.39 -0.28
N GLY A 130 -5.54 7.71 -0.45
CA GLY A 130 -6.66 8.38 -1.04
C GLY A 130 -6.75 8.21 -2.56
N ILE A 131 -7.41 9.14 -3.22
CA ILE A 131 -7.49 9.17 -4.68
C ILE A 131 -6.20 9.83 -5.20
N LEU A 132 -5.30 9.02 -5.75
CA LEU A 132 -4.01 9.51 -6.25
C LEU A 132 -4.17 10.29 -7.55
N LEU A 133 -3.72 11.52 -7.58
CA LEU A 133 -3.68 12.38 -8.77
C LEU A 133 -2.52 11.98 -9.69
N THR A 134 -2.56 10.76 -10.20
CA THR A 134 -1.58 10.18 -11.12
C THR A 134 -1.72 10.76 -12.53
N GLU A 135 -0.69 10.58 -13.37
CA GLU A 135 -0.76 10.91 -14.81
C GLU A 135 -1.94 10.23 -15.50
N LYS A 136 -2.22 8.97 -15.16
CA LYS A 136 -3.35 8.21 -15.69
C LYS A 136 -4.69 8.86 -15.32
N LEU A 137 -4.85 9.30 -14.08
CA LEU A 137 -6.06 9.99 -13.62
C LEU A 137 -6.18 11.35 -14.31
N ARG A 138 -5.10 12.14 -14.39
CA ARG A 138 -5.08 13.42 -15.13
C ARG A 138 -5.48 13.23 -16.58
N SER A 139 -4.93 12.22 -17.24
CA SER A 139 -5.26 11.91 -18.64
C SER A 139 -6.74 11.54 -18.86
N ALA A 140 -7.39 10.95 -17.85
CA ALA A 140 -8.82 10.62 -17.93
C ALA A 140 -9.73 11.87 -18.01
N PHE A 141 -9.27 13.05 -17.53
CA PHE A 141 -9.98 14.32 -17.68
C PHE A 141 -9.73 14.98 -19.07
N GLY A 142 -8.73 14.53 -19.82
CA GLY A 142 -8.38 15.11 -21.12
C GLY A 142 -8.13 16.62 -21.02
N GLU A 143 -8.80 17.38 -21.91
CA GLU A 143 -8.72 18.87 -21.94
C GLU A 143 -9.69 19.56 -20.94
N ASN A 144 -10.44 18.80 -20.14
CA ASN A 144 -11.39 19.39 -19.19
C ASN A 144 -10.67 19.84 -17.90
N HIS A 145 -9.92 20.93 -18.00
CA HIS A 145 -9.15 21.51 -16.91
C HIS A 145 -10.02 21.98 -15.74
N ASP A 146 -11.23 22.49 -16.02
CA ASP A 146 -12.16 22.95 -14.98
C ASP A 146 -12.66 21.78 -14.12
N ALA A 147 -13.00 20.65 -14.74
CA ALA A 147 -13.40 19.44 -14.02
C ALA A 147 -12.25 18.87 -13.19
N LEU A 148 -11.04 18.86 -13.74
CA LEU A 148 -9.85 18.43 -13.02
C LEU A 148 -9.59 19.34 -11.79
N ALA A 149 -9.64 20.66 -11.97
CA ALA A 149 -9.44 21.63 -10.90
C ALA A 149 -10.51 21.50 -9.79
N ALA A 150 -11.77 21.25 -10.15
CA ALA A 150 -12.85 21.01 -9.20
C ALA A 150 -12.69 19.67 -8.44
N PHE A 151 -12.05 18.67 -9.04
CA PHE A 151 -11.83 17.35 -8.46
C PHE A 151 -10.54 17.26 -7.62
N ALA A 152 -9.52 18.04 -7.94
CA ALA A 152 -8.21 18.02 -7.30
C ALA A 152 -8.25 18.12 -5.75
N PRO A 153 -9.11 18.92 -5.10
CA PRO A 153 -9.20 18.97 -3.65
C PRO A 153 -9.62 17.64 -2.97
N GLN A 154 -10.15 16.68 -3.74
CA GLN A 154 -10.50 15.33 -3.26
C GLN A 154 -9.38 14.31 -3.45
N THR A 155 -8.24 14.73 -3.98
CA THR A 155 -7.12 13.85 -4.35
C THR A 155 -5.90 14.11 -3.47
N GLU A 156 -4.93 13.22 -3.55
CA GLU A 156 -3.58 13.38 -3.01
C GLU A 156 -2.55 13.15 -4.11
N THR A 157 -1.38 13.78 -4.01
CA THR A 157 -0.27 13.50 -4.91
C THR A 157 0.36 12.13 -4.56
N PRO A 158 1.03 11.45 -5.51
CA PRO A 158 1.77 10.23 -5.20
C PRO A 158 2.84 10.44 -4.11
N GLU A 159 3.43 11.63 -4.03
CA GLU A 159 4.45 12.02 -3.06
C GLU A 159 3.88 12.12 -1.64
N PHE A 160 2.62 12.49 -1.48
CA PHE A 160 1.97 12.65 -0.18
C PHE A 160 2.06 11.38 0.67
N THR A 161 1.71 10.23 0.10
CA THR A 161 1.85 8.93 0.80
C THR A 161 3.31 8.67 1.19
N GLY A 162 4.28 9.06 0.36
CA GLY A 162 5.71 8.95 0.67
C GLY A 162 6.11 9.76 1.90
N HIS A 163 5.65 11.02 1.99
CA HIS A 163 5.90 11.88 3.16
C HIS A 163 5.25 11.32 4.43
N VAL A 164 4.06 10.76 4.33
CA VAL A 164 3.38 10.12 5.47
C VAL A 164 4.15 8.89 5.94
N ILE A 165 4.66 8.05 5.03
CA ILE A 165 5.47 6.87 5.36
C ILE A 165 6.78 7.28 6.02
N ASP A 166 7.46 8.32 5.53
CA ASP A 166 8.71 8.83 6.10
C ASP A 166 8.50 9.32 7.54
N ALA A 167 7.46 10.13 7.77
CA ALA A 167 7.10 10.59 9.11
C ALA A 167 6.73 9.44 10.05
N MET A 168 5.98 8.45 9.56
CA MET A 168 5.64 7.26 10.33
C MET A 168 6.90 6.45 10.69
N PHE A 169 7.85 6.31 9.77
CA PHE A 169 9.13 5.66 10.06
C PHE A 169 9.93 6.43 11.12
N GLY A 170 9.82 7.76 11.18
CA GLY A 170 10.41 8.62 12.22
C GLY A 170 9.69 8.59 13.58
N ASP A 171 8.45 8.10 13.65
CA ASP A 171 7.63 8.13 14.87
C ASP A 171 8.21 7.20 15.95
N PRO A 172 8.59 7.71 17.15
CA PRO A 172 9.10 6.87 18.24
C PRO A 172 8.11 5.78 18.67
N GLU A 173 6.82 5.94 18.43
CA GLU A 173 5.75 5.01 18.75
C GLU A 173 5.37 4.09 17.57
N LEU A 174 6.23 3.95 16.55
CA LEU A 174 5.97 3.13 15.36
C LEU A 174 5.50 1.70 15.69
N ASP A 175 6.04 1.08 16.74
CA ASP A 175 5.70 -0.27 17.17
C ASP A 175 4.22 -0.40 17.57
N THR A 176 3.61 0.67 18.10
CA THR A 176 2.19 0.71 18.44
C THR A 176 1.26 0.71 17.22
N LEU A 177 1.80 1.04 16.04
CA LEU A 177 1.10 1.03 14.77
C LEU A 177 1.22 -0.31 14.05
N SER A 178 2.12 -1.19 14.53
CA SER A 178 2.39 -2.48 13.86
C SER A 178 1.16 -3.37 13.83
N GLY A 179 0.91 -3.99 12.69
CA GLY A 179 -0.26 -4.84 12.42
C GLY A 179 -1.54 -4.08 12.04
N ARG A 180 -1.51 -2.75 12.02
CA ARG A 180 -2.70 -1.94 11.76
C ARG A 180 -2.83 -1.57 10.28
N THR A 181 -4.08 -1.36 9.88
CA THR A 181 -4.43 -0.70 8.62
C THR A 181 -4.81 0.75 8.95
N LEU A 182 -4.11 1.70 8.33
CA LEU A 182 -4.21 3.12 8.62
C LEU A 182 -4.55 3.90 7.35
N ILE A 183 -5.13 5.09 7.48
CA ILE A 183 -5.49 5.96 6.35
C ILE A 183 -4.47 7.08 6.22
N SER A 184 -3.88 7.27 5.03
CA SER A 184 -2.84 8.27 4.76
C SER A 184 -3.22 9.67 5.21
N ALA A 185 -4.44 10.12 4.89
CA ALA A 185 -4.94 11.43 5.28
C ALA A 185 -5.06 11.61 6.81
N GLU A 186 -5.40 10.55 7.56
CA GLU A 186 -5.49 10.60 9.02
C GLU A 186 -4.10 10.59 9.68
N LEU A 187 -3.17 9.82 9.11
CA LEU A 187 -1.77 9.87 9.53
C LEU A 187 -1.15 11.23 9.26
N ALA A 188 -1.48 11.85 8.13
CA ALA A 188 -1.01 13.20 7.81
C ALA A 188 -1.46 14.23 8.83
N VAL A 189 -2.71 14.15 9.32
CA VAL A 189 -3.19 14.98 10.42
C VAL A 189 -2.38 14.73 11.70
N ARG A 190 -2.11 13.45 12.03
CA ARG A 190 -1.30 13.07 13.20
C ARG A 190 0.10 13.69 13.15
N TYR A 191 0.71 13.72 11.96
CA TYR A 191 2.09 14.18 11.76
C TYR A 191 2.20 15.64 11.30
N GLY A 192 1.09 16.36 11.12
CA GLY A 192 1.08 17.74 10.66
C GLY A 192 1.56 17.90 9.22
N ILE A 193 1.27 16.92 8.35
CA ILE A 193 1.69 16.90 6.94
C ILE A 193 0.55 17.44 6.07
N THR A 194 0.90 18.31 5.13
CA THR A 194 0.05 18.72 4.00
C THR A 194 0.64 18.22 2.70
N ASP A 195 -0.18 18.18 1.65
CA ASP A 195 0.30 17.86 0.31
C ASP A 195 1.15 19.00 -0.27
N SER A 196 1.80 18.76 -1.41
CA SER A 196 2.78 19.64 -2.04
C SER A 196 2.27 21.06 -2.33
N ASP A 197 0.97 21.23 -2.54
CA ASP A 197 0.30 22.53 -2.74
C ASP A 197 -0.23 23.16 -1.43
N GLY A 198 0.03 22.52 -0.29
CA GLY A 198 -0.38 22.97 1.03
C GLY A 198 -1.80 22.57 1.43
N HIS A 199 -2.56 21.84 0.59
CA HIS A 199 -3.86 21.34 0.99
C HIS A 199 -3.73 20.07 1.86
N SER A 200 -4.79 19.76 2.60
CA SER A 200 -4.92 18.53 3.39
C SER A 200 -5.87 17.58 2.66
N PRO A 201 -5.39 16.47 2.07
CA PRO A 201 -6.26 15.49 1.45
C PRO A 201 -7.33 14.97 2.43
N PRO A 202 -8.58 14.77 1.99
CA PRO A 202 -9.64 14.31 2.88
C PRO A 202 -9.52 12.82 3.20
N SER A 203 -9.88 12.44 4.43
CA SER A 203 -10.15 11.03 4.72
C SER A 203 -11.47 10.62 4.08
N HIS A 204 -11.47 9.51 3.36
CA HIS A 204 -12.67 8.95 2.75
C HIS A 204 -13.38 7.92 3.65
N ARG A 205 -13.02 7.85 4.94
CA ARG A 205 -13.58 6.90 5.92
C ARG A 205 -15.10 6.89 5.96
N ASP A 206 -15.72 8.04 6.08
CA ASP A 206 -17.17 8.14 6.25
C ASP A 206 -17.93 7.74 4.97
N MET A 207 -17.30 7.90 3.80
CA MET A 207 -17.91 7.59 2.52
C MET A 207 -17.65 6.13 2.09
N LEU A 208 -16.46 5.60 2.35
CA LEU A 208 -16.00 4.31 1.80
C LEU A 208 -15.84 3.21 2.85
N GLY A 209 -15.97 3.55 4.13
CA GLY A 209 -15.83 2.63 5.25
C GLY A 209 -14.48 2.73 5.96
N ALA A 210 -14.43 2.13 7.15
CA ALA A 210 -13.25 2.09 8.01
C ALA A 210 -12.41 0.82 7.78
N PRO A 211 -11.09 0.87 8.02
CA PRO A 211 -10.27 -0.33 8.12
C PRO A 211 -10.86 -1.34 9.13
N ARG A 212 -10.73 -2.63 8.83
CA ARG A 212 -11.14 -3.69 9.75
C ARG A 212 -10.09 -3.86 10.84
N GLU A 213 -10.52 -4.02 12.09
CA GLU A 213 -9.63 -4.41 13.17
C GLU A 213 -9.38 -5.93 13.10
N PRO A 214 -8.10 -6.37 13.10
CA PRO A 214 -7.79 -7.79 13.15
C PRO A 214 -8.14 -8.38 14.52
N SER A 215 -8.41 -9.69 14.56
CA SER A 215 -8.57 -10.42 15.83
C SER A 215 -7.23 -10.60 16.53
N ASP A 216 -7.24 -10.50 17.86
CA ASP A 216 -6.06 -10.78 18.71
C ASP A 216 -5.80 -12.29 18.89
N VAL A 217 -6.69 -13.15 18.41
CA VAL A 217 -6.57 -14.61 18.53
C VAL A 217 -5.47 -15.14 17.61
N ILE A 218 -4.50 -15.81 18.20
CA ILE A 218 -3.39 -16.47 17.49
C ILE A 218 -3.55 -17.98 17.65
N VAL A 219 -3.62 -18.68 16.50
CA VAL A 219 -3.61 -20.15 16.44
C VAL A 219 -2.32 -20.56 15.74
N ARG A 220 -1.47 -21.34 16.45
CA ARG A 220 -0.19 -21.86 15.93
C ARG A 220 -0.20 -23.38 15.90
#